data_bdc29187a346b17254cae3de3fc8b9b3
#
_entry.id   bdc29187a346b17254cae3de3fc8b9b3
#
_cell.length_a   1.000
_cell.length_b   1.000
_cell.length_c   1.000
_cell.angle_alpha   90.00
_cell.angle_beta   90.00
_cell.angle_gamma   90.00
#
_symmetry.space_group_name_H-M   'P 1'
#
loop_
_entity.id
_entity.type
_entity.pdbx_description
1 polymer ?
#
loop_
_entity_poly.entity_id
_entity_poly.type
_entity_poly.pdbx_seq_one_letter_code
_entity_poly.pdbx_strand_id
1 'polypeptide(L)'
;YICTSGGEGVGKAKNIAIKHLMDKGCDYIILVEDDMEFDKNIFAAYIEAYKKTGIHHFMFAYHGPANKSNISYGKPVPRKVIDYGDVSIALNQHCVGAVTFYTKESLREVGLYDEGYTNAFEHVDHSYMLAQADYSTPYWWWADLANSLDYVHEQKCSEDSSAIRPRSDWKSNIQDAFSFFIDKHGMSPVQVPDTDVSDVISTLKRIYEKSKK
;
A
#
# COMPACT_ATOMS: atom_id res chain seq x y z
N TYR A 1 19.81 2.73 -13.13
CA TYR A 1 18.53 3.10 -13.77
C TYR A 1 18.04 1.91 -14.60
N ILE A 2 16.76 1.52 -14.40
CA ILE A 2 16.07 0.61 -15.28
C ILE A 2 15.03 1.46 -16.01
N CYS A 3 15.16 1.59 -17.33
CA CYS A 3 14.14 2.19 -18.18
C CYS A 3 13.28 1.08 -18.77
N THR A 4 11.97 1.14 -18.54
CA THR A 4 11.01 0.33 -19.28
C THR A 4 10.57 1.10 -20.53
N SER A 5 10.16 0.39 -21.56
CA SER A 5 9.68 1.02 -22.81
C SER A 5 8.38 1.82 -22.64
N GLY A 6 7.76 1.75 -21.45
CA GLY A 6 6.46 2.36 -21.16
C GLY A 6 5.28 1.56 -21.73
N GLY A 7 4.08 1.84 -21.23
CA GLY A 7 2.84 1.22 -21.74
C GLY A 7 2.56 -0.23 -21.33
N GLU A 8 3.41 -0.79 -20.47
CA GLU A 8 3.26 -2.20 -20.04
C GLU A 8 2.32 -2.40 -18.83
N GLY A 9 1.74 -1.32 -18.33
CA GLY A 9 0.91 -1.34 -17.11
C GLY A 9 1.71 -1.15 -15.82
N VAL A 10 1.05 -0.62 -14.80
CA VAL A 10 1.67 -0.24 -13.52
C VAL A 10 2.19 -1.46 -12.76
N GLY A 11 1.41 -2.54 -12.70
CA GLY A 11 1.81 -3.77 -12.00
C GLY A 11 3.10 -4.37 -12.56
N LYS A 12 3.20 -4.47 -13.90
CA LYS A 12 4.39 -5.01 -14.56
C LYS A 12 5.62 -4.13 -14.35
N ALA A 13 5.48 -2.80 -14.44
CA ALA A 13 6.57 -1.87 -14.17
C ALA A 13 7.09 -2.00 -12.72
N LYS A 14 6.18 -2.07 -11.74
CA LYS A 14 6.52 -2.32 -10.33
C LYS A 14 7.23 -3.66 -10.16
N ASN A 15 6.77 -4.72 -10.82
CA ASN A 15 7.39 -6.05 -10.76
C ASN A 15 8.82 -6.07 -11.29
N ILE A 16 9.11 -5.37 -12.39
CA ILE A 16 10.47 -5.24 -12.92
C ILE A 16 11.40 -4.61 -11.88
N ALA A 17 10.97 -3.53 -11.25
CA ALA A 17 11.76 -2.84 -10.22
C ALA A 17 11.97 -3.75 -8.98
N ILE A 18 10.91 -4.40 -8.50
CA ILE A 18 10.97 -5.30 -7.34
C ILE A 18 11.93 -6.47 -7.61
N LYS A 19 11.78 -7.16 -8.75
CA LYS A 19 12.66 -8.28 -9.14
C LYS A 19 14.13 -7.85 -9.14
N HIS A 20 14.42 -6.70 -9.76
CA HIS A 20 15.78 -6.17 -9.79
C HIS A 20 16.34 -5.90 -8.38
N LEU A 21 15.58 -5.30 -7.49
CA LEU A 21 16.00 -5.04 -6.11
C LEU A 21 16.19 -6.33 -5.32
N MET A 22 15.30 -7.31 -5.49
CA MET A 22 15.43 -8.63 -4.86
C MET A 22 16.68 -9.38 -5.34
N ASP A 23 17.01 -9.30 -6.63
CA ASP A 23 18.23 -9.90 -7.22
C ASP A 23 19.51 -9.22 -6.73
N LYS A 24 19.44 -7.92 -6.39
CA LYS A 24 20.52 -7.17 -5.73
C LYS A 24 20.66 -7.48 -4.24
N GLY A 25 19.80 -8.31 -3.69
CA GLY A 25 19.88 -8.73 -2.29
C GLY A 25 19.18 -7.77 -1.32
N CYS A 26 18.34 -6.84 -1.80
CA CYS A 26 17.59 -5.95 -0.92
C CYS A 26 16.55 -6.76 -0.11
N ASP A 27 16.53 -6.59 1.21
CA ASP A 27 15.56 -7.25 2.09
C ASP A 27 14.31 -6.40 2.33
N TYR A 28 14.40 -5.10 2.10
CA TYR A 28 13.30 -4.14 2.21
C TYR A 28 13.17 -3.36 0.92
N ILE A 29 11.95 -3.17 0.47
CA ILE A 29 11.62 -2.48 -0.78
C ILE A 29 10.57 -1.42 -0.49
N ILE A 30 10.80 -0.22 -1.00
CA ILE A 30 9.81 0.84 -1.02
C ILE A 30 9.53 1.22 -2.47
N LEU A 31 8.26 1.29 -2.82
CA LEU A 31 7.80 1.83 -4.08
C LEU A 31 7.26 3.23 -3.84
N VAL A 32 7.58 4.14 -4.72
CA VAL A 32 7.21 5.56 -4.62
C VAL A 32 6.72 6.03 -5.96
N GLU A 33 5.58 6.70 -6.00
CA GLU A 33 5.11 7.44 -7.16
C GLU A 33 5.83 8.78 -7.29
N ASP A 34 5.88 9.34 -8.49
CA ASP A 34 6.72 10.50 -8.84
C ASP A 34 6.17 11.86 -8.35
N ASP A 35 4.98 11.86 -7.76
CA ASP A 35 4.32 13.02 -7.17
C ASP A 35 4.45 13.10 -5.63
N MET A 36 5.43 12.40 -5.05
CA MET A 36 5.68 12.37 -3.62
C MET A 36 6.96 13.14 -3.24
N GLU A 37 6.88 13.92 -2.17
CA GLU A 37 8.01 14.65 -1.56
C GLU A 37 8.35 14.08 -0.18
N PHE A 38 9.64 14.03 0.14
CA PHE A 38 10.14 13.48 1.40
C PHE A 38 10.90 14.53 2.20
N ASP A 39 10.45 14.78 3.43
CA ASP A 39 11.15 15.65 4.38
C ASP A 39 12.18 14.89 5.22
N LYS A 40 11.89 13.62 5.49
CA LYS A 40 12.74 12.74 6.30
C LYS A 40 12.78 11.34 5.70
N ASN A 41 13.69 10.52 6.21
CA ASN A 41 13.85 9.14 5.77
C ASN A 41 12.73 8.23 6.30
N ILE A 42 11.59 8.20 5.61
CA ILE A 42 10.46 7.31 5.93
C ILE A 42 10.83 5.83 5.79
N PHE A 43 11.79 5.50 4.93
CA PHE A 43 12.22 4.12 4.74
C PHE A 43 12.79 3.52 6.03
N ALA A 44 13.64 4.26 6.73
CA ALA A 44 14.14 3.85 8.04
C ALA A 44 13.02 3.70 9.08
N ALA A 45 12.03 4.61 9.06
CA ALA A 45 10.89 4.56 9.98
C ALA A 45 9.99 3.33 9.72
N TYR A 46 9.75 2.96 8.46
CA TYR A 46 9.01 1.73 8.15
C TYR A 46 9.79 0.46 8.53
N ILE A 47 11.11 0.43 8.38
CA ILE A 47 11.93 -0.70 8.85
C ILE A 47 11.82 -0.86 10.37
N GLU A 48 11.88 0.22 11.14
CA GLU A 48 11.72 0.18 12.59
C GLU A 48 10.29 -0.24 12.98
N ALA A 49 9.28 0.24 12.28
CA ALA A 49 7.90 -0.19 12.47
C ALA A 49 7.73 -1.70 12.22
N TYR A 50 8.30 -2.22 11.12
CA TYR A 50 8.32 -3.66 10.85
C TYR A 50 8.96 -4.46 11.99
N LYS A 51 10.15 -4.07 12.44
CA LYS A 51 10.85 -4.75 13.53
C LYS A 51 10.07 -4.78 14.83
N LYS A 52 9.30 -3.73 15.12
CA LYS A 52 8.48 -3.60 16.34
C LYS A 52 7.16 -4.37 16.26
N THR A 53 6.53 -4.38 15.11
CA THR A 53 5.16 -4.85 14.93
C THR A 53 5.04 -6.20 14.24
N GLY A 54 6.06 -6.57 13.46
CA GLY A 54 6.01 -7.71 12.54
C GLY A 54 5.18 -7.47 11.28
N ILE A 55 4.63 -6.28 11.07
CA ILE A 55 3.87 -5.94 9.87
C ILE A 55 4.83 -5.76 8.70
N HIS A 56 4.69 -6.58 7.66
CA HIS A 56 5.60 -6.61 6.51
C HIS A 56 5.24 -5.61 5.41
N HIS A 57 4.06 -5.00 5.49
CA HIS A 57 3.55 -4.08 4.48
C HIS A 57 2.93 -2.85 5.13
N PHE A 58 3.45 -1.69 4.75
CA PHE A 58 2.91 -0.38 5.11
C PHE A 58 2.62 0.43 3.86
N MET A 59 1.70 1.40 3.97
CA MET A 59 1.43 2.36 2.92
C MET A 59 1.30 3.77 3.49
N PHE A 60 1.74 4.77 2.75
CA PHE A 60 1.45 6.16 3.08
C PHE A 60 -0.03 6.44 2.84
N ALA A 61 -0.80 6.55 3.92
CA ALA A 61 -2.25 6.54 3.87
C ALA A 61 -2.89 7.86 3.39
N TYR A 62 -2.12 8.94 3.28
CA TYR A 62 -2.67 10.28 3.11
C TYR A 62 -2.48 10.89 1.72
N HIS A 63 -2.14 10.07 0.73
CA HIS A 63 -2.21 10.46 -0.67
C HIS A 63 -3.67 10.68 -1.07
N GLY A 64 -3.97 11.86 -1.59
CA GLY A 64 -5.34 12.24 -1.93
C GLY A 64 -6.28 12.37 -0.71
N PRO A 65 -7.59 12.43 -0.92
CA PRO A 65 -8.56 12.73 0.13
C PRO A 65 -9.06 11.52 0.93
N ALA A 66 -8.80 10.29 0.47
CA ALA A 66 -9.52 9.09 0.92
C ALA A 66 -9.47 8.84 2.44
N ASN A 67 -8.32 9.07 3.09
CA ASN A 67 -8.13 8.88 4.53
C ASN A 67 -8.10 10.19 5.33
N LYS A 68 -8.63 11.27 4.76
CA LYS A 68 -8.68 12.62 5.36
C LYS A 68 -10.13 13.04 5.67
N SER A 69 -10.29 13.94 6.64
CA SER A 69 -11.59 14.41 7.09
C SER A 69 -12.32 15.29 6.08
N ASN A 70 -11.63 15.83 5.09
CA ASN A 70 -12.23 16.51 3.95
C ASN A 70 -11.32 16.43 2.70
N ILE A 71 -11.89 16.81 1.56
CA ILE A 71 -11.38 16.50 0.23
C ILE A 71 -9.98 17.09 -0.08
N SER A 72 -9.61 18.24 0.48
CA SER A 72 -8.41 18.92 -0.01
C SER A 72 -7.28 19.07 1.03
N TYR A 73 -7.62 19.34 2.30
CA TYR A 73 -6.65 19.66 3.37
C TYR A 73 -7.08 19.09 4.71
N GLY A 74 -7.90 18.05 4.70
CA GLY A 74 -8.42 17.44 5.92
C GLY A 74 -7.32 16.79 6.75
N LYS A 75 -7.55 16.70 8.05
CA LYS A 75 -6.70 15.96 8.96
C LYS A 75 -6.83 14.45 8.71
N PRO A 76 -5.77 13.66 8.99
CA PRO A 76 -5.87 12.21 9.00
C PRO A 76 -7.00 11.70 9.88
N VAL A 77 -7.73 10.71 9.40
CA VAL A 77 -8.84 10.06 10.14
C VAL A 77 -8.61 8.55 10.14
N PRO A 78 -7.63 8.06 10.91
CA PRO A 78 -7.45 6.62 11.06
C PRO A 78 -8.63 6.01 11.84
N ARG A 79 -8.98 4.78 11.51
CA ARG A 79 -9.99 4.00 12.26
C ARG A 79 -9.51 3.69 13.67
N LYS A 80 -8.20 3.47 13.84
CA LYS A 80 -7.55 3.16 15.12
C LYS A 80 -6.08 3.54 15.07
N VAL A 81 -5.54 3.99 16.19
CA VAL A 81 -4.10 4.09 16.41
C VAL A 81 -3.71 3.06 17.47
N ILE A 82 -2.62 2.36 17.25
CA ILE A 82 -2.06 1.35 18.15
C ILE A 82 -0.63 1.76 18.49
N ASP A 83 -0.36 1.83 19.78
CA ASP A 83 0.93 2.23 20.32
C ASP A 83 1.79 1.00 20.62
N TYR A 84 3.02 1.00 20.11
CA TYR A 84 4.08 0.02 20.35
C TYR A 84 5.26 0.63 21.12
N GLY A 85 5.03 1.71 21.85
CA GLY A 85 6.02 2.45 22.63
C GLY A 85 6.63 3.61 21.84
N ASP A 86 7.76 3.37 21.19
CA ASP A 86 8.46 4.36 20.35
C ASP A 86 7.91 4.46 18.90
N VAL A 87 7.02 3.56 18.53
CA VAL A 87 6.34 3.54 17.23
C VAL A 87 4.83 3.42 17.43
N SER A 88 4.06 4.29 16.79
CA SER A 88 2.59 4.19 16.74
C SER A 88 2.12 3.96 15.32
N ILE A 89 1.22 3.00 15.15
CA ILE A 89 0.66 2.60 13.87
C ILE A 89 -0.78 3.09 13.76
N ALA A 90 -1.07 3.82 12.70
CA ALA A 90 -2.42 4.21 12.30
C ALA A 90 -3.01 3.17 11.35
N LEU A 91 -4.21 2.68 11.65
CA LEU A 91 -4.96 1.77 10.81
C LEU A 91 -6.01 2.56 10.03
N ASN A 92 -5.90 2.55 8.72
CA ASN A 92 -6.65 3.39 7.81
C ASN A 92 -7.65 2.58 6.98
N GLN A 93 -8.74 3.23 6.57
CA GLN A 93 -9.81 2.57 5.84
C GLN A 93 -9.45 2.26 4.39
N HIS A 94 -8.86 3.21 3.68
CA HIS A 94 -8.63 3.11 2.24
C HIS A 94 -7.19 2.70 1.93
N CYS A 95 -7.04 1.74 1.01
CA CYS A 95 -5.76 1.34 0.45
C CYS A 95 -5.23 2.44 -0.49
N VAL A 96 -3.95 2.76 -0.38
CA VAL A 96 -3.29 3.79 -1.19
C VAL A 96 -1.98 3.23 -1.73
N GLY A 97 -1.71 3.46 -3.01
CA GLY A 97 -0.55 2.89 -3.70
C GLY A 97 0.65 3.82 -3.88
N ALA A 98 0.54 5.11 -3.47
CA ALA A 98 1.55 6.12 -3.80
C ALA A 98 2.92 5.90 -3.15
N VAL A 99 2.95 5.47 -1.89
CA VAL A 99 4.17 5.01 -1.21
C VAL A 99 3.83 3.73 -0.47
N THR A 100 4.53 2.65 -0.81
CA THR A 100 4.31 1.33 -0.21
C THR A 100 5.63 0.68 0.18
N PHE A 101 5.66 0.11 1.36
CA PHE A 101 6.80 -0.63 1.92
C PHE A 101 6.50 -2.12 1.96
N TYR A 102 7.49 -2.92 1.62
CA TYR A 102 7.45 -4.38 1.65
C TYR A 102 8.73 -4.97 2.22
N THR A 103 8.63 -6.12 2.86
CA THR A 103 9.78 -6.97 3.09
C THR A 103 9.93 -7.97 1.93
N LYS A 104 11.15 -8.37 1.65
CA LYS A 104 11.46 -9.43 0.67
C LYS A 104 10.76 -10.75 0.99
N GLU A 105 10.62 -11.06 2.29
CA GLU A 105 9.91 -12.25 2.76
C GLU A 105 8.47 -12.25 2.27
N SER A 106 7.71 -11.19 2.54
CA SER A 106 6.31 -11.10 2.13
C SER A 106 6.13 -11.20 0.61
N LEU A 107 7.04 -10.59 -0.16
CA LEU A 107 7.03 -10.66 -1.62
C LEU A 107 7.37 -12.05 -2.17
N ARG A 108 8.18 -12.84 -1.45
CA ARG A 108 8.46 -14.23 -1.84
C ARG A 108 7.30 -15.17 -1.56
N GLU A 109 6.65 -15.01 -0.42
CA GLU A 109 5.58 -15.90 0.01
C GLU A 109 4.26 -15.62 -0.72
N VAL A 110 3.92 -14.35 -0.91
CA VAL A 110 2.64 -13.95 -1.52
C VAL A 110 2.77 -13.80 -3.04
N GLY A 111 3.96 -13.51 -3.53
CA GLY A 111 4.20 -13.18 -4.93
C GLY A 111 4.21 -11.68 -5.18
N LEU A 112 4.36 -11.32 -6.45
CA LEU A 112 4.42 -9.95 -6.92
C LEU A 112 3.02 -9.45 -7.35
N TYR A 113 2.96 -8.24 -7.87
CA TYR A 113 1.71 -7.68 -8.41
C TYR A 113 1.16 -8.53 -9.55
N ASP A 114 -0.15 -8.68 -9.60
CA ASP A 114 -0.82 -9.33 -10.73
C ASP A 114 -0.78 -8.40 -11.95
N GLU A 115 -0.12 -8.85 -13.02
CA GLU A 115 0.06 -8.08 -14.25
C GLU A 115 -1.21 -7.99 -15.11
N GLY A 116 -2.29 -8.68 -14.71
CA GLY A 116 -3.62 -8.52 -15.29
C GLY A 116 -4.26 -7.15 -15.00
N TYR A 117 -3.78 -6.45 -13.96
CA TYR A 117 -4.18 -5.07 -13.67
C TYR A 117 -3.36 -4.10 -14.52
N THR A 118 -4.02 -3.44 -15.46
CA THR A 118 -3.33 -2.50 -16.37
C THR A 118 -3.00 -1.18 -15.69
N ASN A 119 -3.92 -0.62 -14.87
CA ASN A 119 -3.77 0.75 -14.37
C ASN A 119 -4.57 1.10 -13.10
N ALA A 120 -5.15 0.18 -12.42
CA ALA A 120 -5.89 0.43 -11.18
C ALA A 120 -6.04 -0.87 -10.39
N PHE A 121 -6.26 -0.75 -9.08
CA PHE A 121 -6.49 -1.85 -8.15
C PHE A 121 -5.34 -2.87 -7.99
N GLU A 122 -4.22 -2.76 -8.73
CA GLU A 122 -3.08 -3.67 -8.55
C GLU A 122 -2.53 -3.61 -7.12
N HIS A 123 -2.48 -2.42 -6.53
CA HIS A 123 -2.03 -2.24 -5.14
C HIS A 123 -3.07 -2.74 -4.13
N VAL A 124 -4.37 -2.60 -4.42
CA VAL A 124 -5.45 -3.13 -3.57
C VAL A 124 -5.43 -4.64 -3.56
N ASP A 125 -5.31 -5.27 -4.74
CA ASP A 125 -5.20 -6.71 -4.93
C ASP A 125 -4.00 -7.28 -4.15
N HIS A 126 -2.82 -6.71 -4.37
CA HIS A 126 -1.61 -7.19 -3.73
C HIS A 126 -1.64 -7.00 -2.20
N SER A 127 -2.14 -5.86 -1.71
CA SER A 127 -2.31 -5.63 -0.28
C SER A 127 -3.35 -6.58 0.34
N TYR A 128 -4.42 -6.91 -0.39
CA TYR A 128 -5.38 -7.92 0.02
C TYR A 128 -4.75 -9.30 0.14
N MET A 129 -3.95 -9.73 -0.83
CA MET A 129 -3.24 -11.00 -0.80
C MET A 129 -2.27 -11.09 0.40
N LEU A 130 -1.56 -9.99 0.69
CA LEU A 130 -0.69 -9.89 1.87
C LEU A 130 -1.47 -9.99 3.18
N ALA A 131 -2.65 -9.38 3.25
CA ALA A 131 -3.53 -9.47 4.41
C ALA A 131 -4.05 -10.90 4.63
N GLN A 132 -4.44 -11.61 3.56
CA GLN A 132 -4.88 -13.01 3.63
C GLN A 132 -3.77 -13.95 4.12
N ALA A 133 -2.51 -13.63 3.86
CA ALA A 133 -1.34 -14.41 4.26
C ALA A 133 -0.72 -14.00 5.61
N ASP A 134 -1.38 -13.13 6.37
CA ASP A 134 -0.87 -12.57 7.64
C ASP A 134 0.51 -11.87 7.49
N TYR A 135 0.72 -11.16 6.39
CA TYR A 135 1.88 -10.26 6.17
C TYR A 135 1.51 -8.78 6.23
N SER A 136 0.21 -8.47 6.20
CA SER A 136 -0.34 -7.13 6.36
C SER A 136 -1.52 -7.15 7.33
N THR A 137 -1.92 -5.98 7.77
CA THR A 137 -3.13 -5.78 8.58
C THR A 137 -4.39 -6.19 7.80
N PRO A 138 -5.52 -6.47 8.46
CA PRO A 138 -6.74 -6.91 7.79
C PRO A 138 -7.22 -5.91 6.73
N TYR A 139 -7.89 -6.43 5.72
CA TYR A 139 -8.54 -5.64 4.66
C TYR A 139 -9.41 -4.54 5.26
N TRP A 140 -9.29 -3.30 4.74
CA TRP A 140 -9.91 -2.08 5.26
C TRP A 140 -9.38 -1.59 6.63
N TRP A 141 -8.21 -2.10 7.06
CA TRP A 141 -7.49 -1.68 8.27
C TRP A 141 -6.01 -1.48 7.98
N TRP A 142 -5.71 -0.75 6.91
CA TRP A 142 -4.38 -0.63 6.34
C TRP A 142 -3.41 0.13 7.24
N ALA A 143 -2.24 -0.43 7.42
CA ALA A 143 -1.22 0.13 8.32
C ALA A 143 -0.42 1.25 7.67
N ASP A 144 -0.25 2.33 8.43
CA ASP A 144 0.72 3.39 8.20
C ASP A 144 1.35 3.81 9.54
N LEU A 145 2.44 4.58 9.50
CA LEU A 145 2.92 5.29 10.70
C LEU A 145 1.89 6.35 11.10
N ALA A 146 1.59 6.48 12.39
CA ALA A 146 0.66 7.49 12.88
C ALA A 146 1.13 8.93 12.58
N ASN A 147 2.44 9.10 12.38
CA ASN A 147 3.08 10.37 12.06
C ASN A 147 3.73 10.37 10.66
N SER A 148 3.21 9.61 9.70
CA SER A 148 3.78 9.53 8.33
C SER A 148 3.88 10.89 7.63
N LEU A 149 3.00 11.84 7.96
CA LEU A 149 3.06 13.22 7.46
C LEU A 149 4.30 14.01 7.91
N ASP A 150 5.04 13.54 8.93
CA ASP A 150 6.33 14.14 9.30
C ASP A 150 7.46 13.74 8.32
N TYR A 151 7.19 12.83 7.40
CA TYR A 151 8.17 12.23 6.49
C TYR A 151 7.84 12.44 5.02
N VAL A 152 6.56 12.41 4.66
CA VAL A 152 6.11 12.37 3.26
C VAL A 152 4.95 13.31 3.05
N HIS A 153 4.95 13.99 1.92
CA HIS A 153 3.87 14.83 1.43
C HIS A 153 3.56 14.52 -0.03
N GLU A 154 2.31 14.72 -0.39
CA GLU A 154 1.87 14.74 -1.78
C GLU A 154 2.28 16.06 -2.42
N GLN A 155 2.94 15.99 -3.58
CA GLN A 155 3.25 17.16 -4.38
C GLN A 155 1.95 17.78 -4.94
N LYS A 156 1.84 19.09 -4.89
CA LYS A 156 0.68 19.80 -5.44
C LYS A 156 0.75 19.79 -6.98
N CYS A 157 0.18 18.75 -7.57
CA CYS A 157 0.03 18.64 -9.02
C CYS A 157 -1.36 19.08 -9.46
N SER A 158 -1.46 19.76 -10.62
CA SER A 158 -2.75 20.00 -11.24
C SER A 158 -3.30 18.70 -11.85
N GLU A 159 -4.61 18.58 -12.00
CA GLU A 159 -5.20 17.41 -12.68
C GLU A 159 -4.67 17.24 -14.10
N ASP A 160 -4.33 18.33 -14.79
CA ASP A 160 -3.77 18.33 -16.13
C ASP A 160 -2.33 17.78 -16.20
N SER A 161 -1.61 17.72 -15.08
CA SER A 161 -0.27 17.14 -15.00
C SER A 161 -0.28 15.61 -14.83
N SER A 162 -1.43 15.00 -14.61
CA SER A 162 -1.54 13.54 -14.53
C SER A 162 -1.24 12.88 -15.89
N ALA A 163 -0.32 11.93 -15.92
CA ALA A 163 -0.03 11.15 -17.12
C ALA A 163 -1.16 10.16 -17.51
N ILE A 164 -2.09 9.90 -16.61
CA ILE A 164 -3.09 8.84 -16.71
C ILE A 164 -4.50 9.39 -16.93
N ARG A 165 -4.93 10.38 -16.15
CA ARG A 165 -6.30 10.92 -16.18
C ARG A 165 -6.76 11.46 -17.54
N PRO A 166 -5.90 12.11 -18.38
CA PRO A 166 -6.30 12.58 -19.70
C PRO A 166 -6.49 11.47 -20.74
N ARG A 167 -6.10 10.23 -20.46
CA ARG A 167 -6.24 9.11 -21.41
C ARG A 167 -7.70 8.74 -21.61
N SER A 168 -8.08 8.54 -22.87
CA SER A 168 -9.46 8.17 -23.26
C SER A 168 -9.90 6.82 -22.68
N ASP A 169 -8.95 5.91 -22.39
CA ASP A 169 -9.17 4.57 -21.87
C ASP A 169 -9.13 4.51 -20.32
N TRP A 170 -8.92 5.65 -19.63
CA TRP A 170 -8.75 5.65 -18.17
C TRP A 170 -9.96 5.09 -17.41
N LYS A 171 -11.19 5.52 -17.79
CA LYS A 171 -12.42 5.06 -17.13
C LYS A 171 -12.70 3.58 -17.38
N SER A 172 -12.49 3.10 -18.62
CA SER A 172 -12.66 1.68 -18.93
C SER A 172 -11.63 0.83 -18.18
N ASN A 173 -10.37 1.24 -18.13
CA ASN A 173 -9.34 0.52 -17.39
C ASN A 173 -9.66 0.37 -15.89
N ILE A 174 -10.25 1.40 -15.25
CA ILE A 174 -10.71 1.29 -13.86
C ILE A 174 -11.86 0.27 -13.74
N GLN A 175 -12.80 0.29 -14.67
CA GLN A 175 -13.95 -0.62 -14.65
C GLN A 175 -13.53 -2.06 -14.91
N ASP A 176 -12.62 -2.29 -15.84
CA ASP A 176 -12.06 -3.60 -16.14
C ASP A 176 -11.28 -4.15 -14.95
N ALA A 177 -10.44 -3.32 -14.32
CA ALA A 177 -9.70 -3.69 -13.11
C ALA A 177 -10.63 -3.99 -11.91
N PHE A 178 -11.73 -3.24 -11.77
CA PHE A 178 -12.74 -3.51 -10.75
C PHE A 178 -13.41 -4.87 -10.97
N SER A 179 -13.81 -5.16 -12.21
CA SER A 179 -14.42 -6.44 -12.57
C SER A 179 -13.43 -7.59 -12.40
N PHE A 180 -12.17 -7.41 -12.79
CA PHE A 180 -11.11 -8.40 -12.62
C PHE A 180 -10.87 -8.74 -11.15
N PHE A 181 -10.92 -7.73 -10.25
CA PHE A 181 -10.82 -7.98 -8.81
C PHE A 181 -11.97 -8.85 -8.30
N ILE A 182 -13.21 -8.57 -8.74
CA ILE A 182 -14.39 -9.35 -8.36
C ILE A 182 -14.26 -10.80 -8.85
N ASP A 183 -13.88 -10.98 -10.11
CA ASP A 183 -13.71 -12.32 -10.71
C ASP A 183 -12.65 -13.14 -9.98
N LYS A 184 -11.56 -12.47 -9.55
CA LYS A 184 -10.45 -13.11 -8.84
C LYS A 184 -10.78 -13.47 -7.39
N HIS A 185 -11.47 -12.59 -6.66
CA HIS A 185 -11.65 -12.70 -5.21
C HIS A 185 -13.08 -13.01 -4.78
N GLY A 186 -14.05 -12.99 -5.69
CA GLY A 186 -15.47 -13.24 -5.37
C GLY A 186 -16.12 -12.13 -4.53
N MET A 187 -15.47 -10.96 -4.41
CA MET A 187 -15.94 -9.82 -3.62
C MET A 187 -15.56 -8.50 -4.29
N SER A 188 -16.31 -7.45 -4.01
CA SER A 188 -15.99 -6.11 -4.50
C SER A 188 -14.77 -5.51 -3.78
N PRO A 189 -13.84 -4.82 -4.49
CA PRO A 189 -12.71 -4.14 -3.85
C PRO A 189 -13.14 -2.98 -2.91
N VAL A 190 -14.37 -2.53 -3.00
CA VAL A 190 -14.94 -1.49 -2.12
C VAL A 190 -15.88 -2.07 -1.06
N GLN A 191 -15.99 -3.38 -0.97
CA GLN A 191 -16.77 -4.05 0.07
C GLN A 191 -16.03 -4.01 1.40
N VAL A 192 -16.55 -3.25 2.35
CA VAL A 192 -16.03 -3.20 3.72
C VAL A 192 -16.39 -4.49 4.43
N PRO A 193 -15.42 -5.31 4.89
CA PRO A 193 -15.71 -6.52 5.65
C PRO A 193 -16.26 -6.17 7.03
N ASP A 194 -17.05 -7.08 7.58
CA ASP A 194 -17.50 -7.02 8.97
C ASP A 194 -16.39 -7.52 9.90
N THR A 195 -15.34 -6.70 10.02
CA THR A 195 -14.17 -6.98 10.86
C THR A 195 -14.16 -5.95 11.98
N ASP A 196 -14.27 -6.41 13.20
CA ASP A 196 -14.23 -5.53 14.35
C ASP A 196 -12.79 -5.28 14.88
N VAL A 197 -12.65 -4.39 15.85
CA VAL A 197 -11.34 -4.04 16.42
C VAL A 197 -10.69 -5.24 17.13
N SER A 198 -11.47 -6.15 17.71
CA SER A 198 -10.93 -7.33 18.41
C SER A 198 -10.29 -8.31 17.44
N ASP A 199 -10.89 -8.50 16.25
CA ASP A 199 -10.34 -9.31 15.16
C ASP A 199 -9.03 -8.72 14.64
N VAL A 200 -8.99 -7.39 14.47
CA VAL A 200 -7.78 -6.67 14.07
C VAL A 200 -6.65 -6.89 15.07
N ILE A 201 -6.92 -6.72 16.38
CA ILE A 201 -5.92 -6.94 17.43
C ILE A 201 -5.45 -8.39 17.43
N SER A 202 -6.35 -9.35 17.24
CA SER A 202 -6.02 -10.78 17.15
C SER A 202 -5.10 -11.06 15.96
N THR A 203 -5.38 -10.46 14.81
CA THR A 203 -4.54 -10.57 13.61
C THR A 203 -3.16 -9.95 13.84
N LEU A 204 -3.07 -8.76 14.43
CA LEU A 204 -1.79 -8.13 14.75
C LEU A 204 -0.92 -8.98 15.69
N LYS A 205 -1.52 -9.67 16.65
CA LYS A 205 -0.80 -10.63 17.49
C LYS A 205 -0.24 -11.80 16.68
N ARG A 206 -1.04 -12.39 15.78
CA ARG A 206 -0.57 -13.48 14.90
C ARG A 206 0.59 -13.03 14.00
N ILE A 207 0.49 -11.83 13.39
CA ILE A 207 1.55 -11.23 12.57
C ILE A 207 2.84 -11.09 13.40
N TYR A 208 2.75 -10.53 14.59
CA TYR A 208 3.89 -10.37 15.49
C TYR A 208 4.54 -11.69 15.88
N GLU A 209 3.73 -12.69 16.24
CA GLU A 209 4.21 -14.03 16.59
C GLU A 209 4.87 -14.73 15.39
N LYS A 210 4.33 -14.55 14.19
CA LYS A 210 4.89 -15.08 12.94
C LYS A 210 6.28 -14.47 12.66
N SER A 211 6.45 -13.17 12.86
CA SER A 211 7.72 -12.46 12.62
C SER A 211 8.85 -12.82 13.58
N LYS A 212 8.57 -13.59 14.65
CA LYS A 212 9.56 -14.05 15.64
C LYS A 212 10.14 -15.45 15.33
N LYS A 213 9.59 -16.14 14.36
CA LYS A 213 10.03 -17.48 13.92
C LYS A 213 11.08 -17.38 12.84
#